data_31e2e6c9cb27d318a05ca19920543107
#
_entry.id   31e2e6c9cb27d318a05ca19920543107
#
_cell.length_a   1.000
_cell.length_b   1.000
_cell.length_c   1.000
_cell.angle_alpha   90.00
_cell.angle_beta   90.00
_cell.angle_gamma   90.00
#
_symmetry.space_group_name_H-M   'P 1'
#
loop_
_entity.id
_entity.type
_entity.pdbx_description
1 polymer ?
#
loop_
_entity_poly.entity_id
_entity_poly.type
_entity_poly.pdbx_seq_one_letter_code
_entity_poly.pdbx_strand_id
1 'polypeptide(L)'
;TLDEIKKMTEKIGPLVQLSLTGGEPFLRNEFTEISDLFYKNCKPLYVTIPTNGSLTDRIFDYYKFFLEKYPKINFRCVFSIEGIGAEHDKLRDVKGSFKKIEDSYNKMYSLRKKYKNLVLDSNSVFTANSEDTLLGTLKYLEKNFNFDNISVTYARGNIPDENLKTLAKKKYIEINDYVDSIERNKEGRIFSNIMRGINSITRENVIKVGFEDKFVNPCVAGKKIVVISETGDVFPCEILG
;
A
#
# COMPACT_ATOMS: atom_id res chain seq x y z
N THR A 1 4.78 23.58 -4.73
CA THR A 1 5.79 24.16 -3.80
C THR A 1 5.48 23.81 -2.36
N LEU A 2 6.48 23.86 -1.46
CA LEU A 2 6.30 23.64 -0.01
C LEU A 2 5.34 24.66 0.62
N ASP A 3 5.35 25.91 0.15
CA ASP A 3 4.46 26.97 0.65
C ASP A 3 2.99 26.69 0.32
N GLU A 4 2.70 26.17 -0.87
CA GLU A 4 1.34 25.76 -1.24
C GLU A 4 0.87 24.58 -0.38
N ILE A 5 1.71 23.57 -0.20
CA ILE A 5 1.43 22.42 0.66
C ILE A 5 1.19 22.86 2.10
N LYS A 6 1.99 23.79 2.62
CA LYS A 6 1.79 24.36 3.95
C LYS A 6 0.42 25.02 4.08
N LYS A 7 0.07 25.93 3.16
CA LYS A 7 -1.24 26.60 3.15
C LYS A 7 -2.41 25.63 3.05
N MET A 8 -2.24 24.55 2.26
CA MET A 8 -3.24 23.50 2.10
C MET A 8 -3.41 22.70 3.39
N THR A 9 -2.31 22.22 3.97
CA THR A 9 -2.36 21.40 5.19
C THR A 9 -2.93 22.14 6.40
N GLU A 10 -2.75 23.45 6.49
CA GLU A 10 -3.33 24.31 7.53
C GLU A 10 -4.87 24.37 7.46
N LYS A 11 -5.47 24.05 6.28
CA LYS A 11 -6.92 24.14 6.05
C LYS A 11 -7.63 22.79 6.04
N ILE A 12 -6.92 21.68 5.80
CA ILE A 12 -7.54 20.34 5.71
C ILE A 12 -8.11 19.88 7.07
N GLY A 13 -7.43 20.22 8.18
CA GLY A 13 -7.80 19.73 9.51
C GLY A 13 -7.36 18.28 9.78
N PRO A 14 -7.82 17.68 10.90
CA PRO A 14 -7.42 16.34 11.32
C PRO A 14 -7.84 15.25 10.35
N LEU A 15 -6.94 14.32 10.06
CA LEU A 15 -7.16 13.17 9.18
C LEU A 15 -7.20 11.86 9.98
N VAL A 16 -8.11 10.95 9.60
CA VAL A 16 -8.05 9.57 10.09
C VAL A 16 -6.92 8.82 9.40
N GLN A 17 -6.85 8.94 8.08
CA GLN A 17 -5.83 8.27 7.27
C GLN A 17 -5.24 9.24 6.25
N LEU A 18 -3.93 9.17 6.10
CA LEU A 18 -3.17 9.83 5.06
C LEU A 18 -2.42 8.76 4.25
N SER A 19 -2.58 8.78 2.93
CA SER A 19 -1.76 7.98 2.02
C SER A 19 -0.85 8.91 1.24
N LEU A 20 0.45 8.72 1.34
CA LEU A 20 1.46 9.45 0.58
C LEU A 20 2.01 8.51 -0.49
N THR A 21 1.60 8.74 -1.72
CA THR A 21 1.91 7.88 -2.86
C THR A 21 2.43 8.70 -4.05
N GLY A 22 2.67 8.06 -5.16
CA GLY A 22 3.17 8.63 -6.40
C GLY A 22 3.80 7.52 -7.23
N GLY A 23 4.79 7.81 -8.07
CA GLY A 23 5.62 6.76 -8.66
C GLY A 23 6.41 6.04 -7.56
N GLU A 24 7.48 6.70 -7.07
CA GLU A 24 8.17 6.30 -5.83
C GLU A 24 8.31 7.53 -4.93
N PRO A 25 7.60 7.58 -3.79
CA PRO A 25 7.56 8.77 -2.94
C PRO A 25 8.95 9.20 -2.44
N PHE A 26 9.80 8.23 -2.14
CA PHE A 26 11.14 8.46 -1.62
C PHE A 26 12.13 9.02 -2.64
N LEU A 27 11.76 9.12 -3.93
CA LEU A 27 12.57 9.85 -4.92
C LEU A 27 12.48 11.37 -4.75
N ARG A 28 11.37 11.88 -4.21
CA ARG A 28 11.20 13.32 -4.02
C ARG A 28 12.11 13.84 -2.92
N ASN A 29 12.91 14.85 -3.22
CA ASN A 29 13.89 15.38 -2.26
C ASN A 29 13.21 16.00 -1.03
N GLU A 30 12.12 16.74 -1.22
CA GLU A 30 11.37 17.40 -0.14
C GLU A 30 10.34 16.48 0.54
N PHE A 31 10.40 15.14 0.32
CA PHE A 31 9.37 14.24 0.83
C PHE A 31 9.25 14.26 2.35
N THR A 32 10.37 14.42 3.06
CA THR A 32 10.40 14.53 4.52
C THR A 32 9.70 15.81 5.00
N GLU A 33 10.01 16.95 4.37
CA GLU A 33 9.41 18.24 4.71
C GLU A 33 7.91 18.26 4.42
N ILE A 34 7.50 17.70 3.27
CA ILE A 34 6.09 17.56 2.90
C ILE A 34 5.34 16.72 3.94
N SER A 35 5.90 15.57 4.29
CA SER A 35 5.31 14.67 5.28
C SER A 35 5.18 15.35 6.65
N ASP A 36 6.19 16.09 7.07
CA ASP A 36 6.20 16.81 8.34
C ASP A 36 5.08 17.86 8.41
N LEU A 37 4.83 18.59 7.31
CA LEU A 37 3.72 19.54 7.22
C LEU A 37 2.35 18.84 7.44
N PHE A 38 2.12 17.71 6.79
CA PHE A 38 0.90 16.92 6.98
C PHE A 38 0.79 16.38 8.41
N TYR A 39 1.86 15.81 8.96
CA TYR A 39 1.81 15.21 10.30
C TYR A 39 1.56 16.24 11.39
N LYS A 40 2.20 17.41 11.27
CA LYS A 40 2.03 18.52 12.19
C LYS A 40 0.64 19.16 12.12
N ASN A 41 0.17 19.46 10.91
CA ASN A 41 -1.04 20.24 10.70
C ASN A 41 -2.30 19.38 10.70
N CYS A 42 -2.25 18.21 10.05
CA CYS A 42 -3.42 17.32 9.88
C CYS A 42 -3.47 16.19 10.91
N LYS A 43 -2.41 15.93 11.66
CA LYS A 43 -2.35 14.95 12.77
C LYS A 43 -3.01 13.62 12.43
N PRO A 44 -2.63 12.93 11.34
CA PRO A 44 -3.25 11.69 10.93
C PRO A 44 -3.09 10.60 12.00
N LEU A 45 -4.11 9.74 12.15
CA LEU A 45 -4.00 8.57 13.04
C LEU A 45 -3.20 7.45 12.36
N TYR A 46 -3.37 7.30 11.05
CA TYR A 46 -2.70 6.29 10.22
C TYR A 46 -2.05 6.95 9.01
N VAL A 47 -0.81 6.57 8.73
CA VAL A 47 -0.07 6.99 7.55
C VAL A 47 0.34 5.74 6.76
N THR A 48 -0.02 5.69 5.48
CA THR A 48 0.37 4.59 4.58
C THR A 48 1.27 5.14 3.47
N ILE A 49 2.41 4.50 3.27
CA ILE A 49 3.35 4.87 2.21
C ILE A 49 3.74 3.60 1.44
N PRO A 50 3.22 3.43 0.22
CA PRO A 50 3.71 2.38 -0.67
C PRO A 50 5.09 2.75 -1.21
N THR A 51 5.93 1.74 -1.39
CA THR A 51 7.29 1.90 -1.92
C THR A 51 7.71 0.68 -2.75
N ASN A 52 8.52 0.92 -3.77
CA ASN A 52 9.19 -0.13 -4.51
C ASN A 52 10.45 -0.66 -3.81
N GLY A 53 10.78 -0.14 -2.63
CA GLY A 53 11.89 -0.58 -1.81
C GLY A 53 13.29 -0.26 -2.36
N SER A 54 13.42 0.53 -3.43
CA SER A 54 14.71 0.75 -4.11
C SER A 54 15.68 1.67 -3.37
N LEU A 55 15.18 2.48 -2.44
CA LEU A 55 15.93 3.53 -1.74
C LEU A 55 16.10 3.21 -0.25
N THR A 56 16.76 2.10 0.03
CA THR A 56 16.90 1.49 1.36
C THR A 56 17.23 2.47 2.48
N ASP A 57 18.26 3.29 2.30
CA ASP A 57 18.71 4.22 3.35
C ASP A 57 17.71 5.36 3.56
N ARG A 58 17.19 5.94 2.47
CA ARG A 58 16.19 7.02 2.55
C ARG A 58 14.90 6.56 3.23
N ILE A 59 14.43 5.34 2.91
CA ILE A 59 13.25 4.73 3.54
C ILE A 59 13.51 4.56 5.03
N PHE A 60 14.64 3.98 5.41
CA PHE A 60 15.00 3.74 6.79
C PHE A 60 15.11 5.03 7.61
N ASP A 61 15.85 6.02 7.11
CA ASP A 61 16.10 7.29 7.80
C ASP A 61 14.79 8.08 7.98
N TYR A 62 13.93 8.09 6.96
CA TYR A 62 12.60 8.67 7.01
C TYR A 62 11.75 8.07 8.14
N TYR A 63 11.59 6.74 8.15
CA TYR A 63 10.76 6.11 9.16
C TYR A 63 11.36 6.23 10.55
N LYS A 64 12.67 6.09 10.71
CA LYS A 64 13.35 6.29 11.99
C LYS A 64 13.07 7.69 12.55
N PHE A 65 13.22 8.73 11.74
CA PHE A 65 12.98 10.11 12.12
C PHE A 65 11.52 10.33 12.58
N PHE A 66 10.55 9.86 11.79
CA PHE A 66 9.14 10.11 12.10
C PHE A 66 8.57 9.24 13.21
N LEU A 67 9.05 8.02 13.38
CA LEU A 67 8.67 7.16 14.50
C LEU A 67 9.10 7.77 15.86
N GLU A 68 10.24 8.44 15.87
CA GLU A 68 10.72 9.17 17.07
C GLU A 68 9.96 10.48 17.29
N LYS A 69 9.70 11.23 16.21
CA LYS A 69 9.06 12.55 16.28
C LYS A 69 7.56 12.49 16.54
N TYR A 70 6.86 11.48 15.98
CA TYR A 70 5.41 11.34 16.06
C TYR A 70 4.98 9.97 16.60
N PRO A 71 5.23 9.63 17.86
CA PRO A 71 4.99 8.30 18.41
C PRO A 71 3.51 7.89 18.48
N LYS A 72 2.58 8.84 18.29
CA LYS A 72 1.12 8.58 18.28
C LYS A 72 0.57 8.23 16.89
N ILE A 73 1.33 8.49 15.83
CA ILE A 73 0.96 8.14 14.45
C ILE A 73 1.29 6.65 14.23
N ASN A 74 0.35 5.91 13.64
CA ASN A 74 0.58 4.54 13.19
C ASN A 74 1.08 4.58 11.74
N PHE A 75 2.31 4.17 11.53
CA PHE A 75 2.96 4.15 10.22
C PHE A 75 2.85 2.77 9.59
N ARG A 76 2.50 2.74 8.31
CA ARG A 76 2.44 1.54 7.48
C ARG A 76 3.35 1.73 6.27
N CYS A 77 4.40 0.93 6.18
CA CYS A 77 5.27 0.83 5.01
C CYS A 77 4.78 -0.35 4.17
N VAL A 78 4.38 -0.11 2.93
CA VAL A 78 3.82 -1.13 2.05
C VAL A 78 4.78 -1.40 0.90
N PHE A 79 5.41 -2.56 0.89
CA PHE A 79 6.30 -2.96 -0.19
C PHE A 79 5.50 -3.48 -1.38
N SER A 80 5.75 -2.93 -2.56
CA SER A 80 5.12 -3.37 -3.82
C SER A 80 5.91 -4.54 -4.40
N ILE A 81 5.33 -5.75 -4.38
CA ILE A 81 6.03 -6.99 -4.77
C ILE A 81 5.14 -7.78 -5.73
N GLU A 82 5.54 -7.92 -6.99
CA GLU A 82 4.77 -8.61 -8.04
C GLU A 82 5.29 -10.01 -8.38
N GLY A 83 6.47 -10.38 -7.93
CA GLY A 83 7.13 -11.66 -8.23
C GLY A 83 8.31 -11.90 -7.32
N ILE A 84 9.11 -12.93 -7.60
CA ILE A 84 10.27 -13.34 -6.81
C ILE A 84 11.53 -13.22 -7.66
N GLY A 85 12.59 -12.58 -7.14
CA GLY A 85 13.89 -12.52 -7.80
C GLY A 85 13.82 -11.95 -9.22
N ALA A 86 14.31 -12.70 -10.19
CA ALA A 86 14.36 -12.28 -11.60
C ALA A 86 12.97 -12.06 -12.23
N GLU A 87 11.93 -12.71 -11.71
CA GLU A 87 10.56 -12.47 -12.15
C GLU A 87 10.07 -11.09 -11.75
N HIS A 88 10.28 -10.68 -10.50
CA HIS A 88 9.97 -9.33 -10.05
C HIS A 88 10.74 -8.29 -10.86
N ASP A 89 12.04 -8.52 -11.05
CA ASP A 89 12.92 -7.64 -11.82
C ASP A 89 12.39 -7.45 -13.26
N LYS A 90 11.93 -8.54 -13.90
CA LYS A 90 11.33 -8.52 -15.24
C LYS A 90 10.01 -7.74 -15.26
N LEU A 91 9.11 -7.97 -14.28
CA LEU A 91 7.81 -7.28 -14.20
C LEU A 91 7.97 -5.78 -13.94
N ARG A 92 9.04 -5.38 -13.25
CA ARG A 92 9.36 -3.98 -12.95
C ARG A 92 10.31 -3.34 -13.97
N ASP A 93 10.83 -4.13 -14.90
CA ASP A 93 11.89 -3.72 -15.87
C ASP A 93 13.13 -3.09 -15.18
N VAL A 94 13.47 -3.60 -14.00
CA VAL A 94 14.61 -3.10 -13.20
C VAL A 94 15.38 -4.27 -12.61
N LYS A 95 16.54 -4.58 -13.17
CA LYS A 95 17.42 -5.65 -12.66
C LYS A 95 17.87 -5.38 -11.22
N GLY A 96 17.72 -6.37 -10.35
CA GLY A 96 18.12 -6.30 -8.95
C GLY A 96 17.11 -5.58 -8.06
N SER A 97 15.91 -5.24 -8.55
CA SER A 97 14.87 -4.56 -7.79
C SER A 97 14.38 -5.41 -6.61
N PHE A 98 14.22 -6.73 -6.80
CA PHE A 98 13.82 -7.63 -5.72
C PHE A 98 14.86 -7.67 -4.59
N LYS A 99 16.15 -7.71 -4.94
CA LYS A 99 17.23 -7.68 -3.93
C LYS A 99 17.20 -6.39 -3.11
N LYS A 100 16.92 -5.26 -3.72
CA LYS A 100 16.75 -3.98 -2.99
C LYS A 100 15.55 -4.00 -2.04
N ILE A 101 14.45 -4.66 -2.42
CA ILE A 101 13.31 -4.88 -1.52
C ILE A 101 13.73 -5.71 -0.31
N GLU A 102 14.46 -6.82 -0.51
CA GLU A 102 14.96 -7.64 0.60
C GLU A 102 15.83 -6.82 1.55
N ASP A 103 16.76 -6.03 1.02
CA ASP A 103 17.66 -5.19 1.81
C ASP A 103 16.88 -4.12 2.59
N SER A 104 15.92 -3.46 1.94
CA SER A 104 15.04 -2.47 2.57
C SER A 104 14.15 -3.09 3.64
N TYR A 105 13.53 -4.23 3.35
CA TYR A 105 12.72 -4.95 4.33
C TYR A 105 13.53 -5.33 5.56
N ASN A 106 14.70 -5.93 5.39
CA ASN A 106 15.55 -6.36 6.50
C ASN A 106 15.94 -5.17 7.40
N LYS A 107 16.26 -4.04 6.80
CA LYS A 107 16.57 -2.80 7.53
C LYS A 107 15.35 -2.27 8.27
N MET A 108 14.19 -2.22 7.61
CA MET A 108 12.92 -1.78 8.19
C MET A 108 12.41 -2.73 9.28
N TYR A 109 12.66 -4.04 9.15
CA TYR A 109 12.28 -5.02 10.17
C TYR A 109 13.01 -4.78 11.51
N SER A 110 14.22 -4.24 11.48
CA SER A 110 14.93 -3.81 12.69
C SER A 110 14.18 -2.68 13.42
N LEU A 111 13.63 -1.71 12.68
CA LEU A 111 12.78 -0.66 13.25
C LEU A 111 11.45 -1.23 13.77
N ARG A 112 10.82 -2.15 13.01
CA ARG A 112 9.56 -2.80 13.40
C ARG A 112 9.67 -3.51 14.75
N LYS A 113 10.83 -4.11 15.06
CA LYS A 113 11.09 -4.72 16.37
C LYS A 113 11.13 -3.68 17.50
N LYS A 114 11.63 -2.48 17.21
CA LYS A 114 11.78 -1.40 18.20
C LYS A 114 10.50 -0.58 18.36
N TYR A 115 9.79 -0.30 17.27
CA TYR A 115 8.64 0.61 17.26
C TYR A 115 7.34 -0.14 16.95
N LYS A 116 6.44 -0.22 17.95
CA LYS A 116 5.17 -0.96 17.83
C LYS A 116 4.13 -0.26 16.92
N ASN A 117 4.32 1.01 16.65
CA ASN A 117 3.50 1.82 15.75
C ASN A 117 4.00 1.83 14.30
N LEU A 118 4.93 0.94 13.95
CA LEU A 118 5.33 0.63 12.57
C LEU A 118 4.75 -0.71 12.16
N VAL A 119 4.08 -0.74 11.01
CA VAL A 119 3.56 -1.93 10.34
C VAL A 119 4.30 -2.09 9.01
N LEU A 120 4.74 -3.31 8.71
CA LEU A 120 5.37 -3.66 7.43
C LEU A 120 4.43 -4.59 6.67
N ASP A 121 3.94 -4.12 5.54
CA ASP A 121 3.03 -4.87 4.68
C ASP A 121 3.65 -5.12 3.31
N SER A 122 3.15 -6.12 2.61
CA SER A 122 3.33 -6.26 1.17
C SER A 122 2.02 -6.12 0.43
N ASN A 123 2.08 -5.53 -0.76
CA ASN A 123 0.97 -5.51 -1.70
C ASN A 123 1.45 -5.96 -3.07
N SER A 124 0.67 -6.85 -3.69
CA SER A 124 0.89 -7.32 -5.05
C SER A 124 -0.30 -6.94 -5.91
N VAL A 125 -0.06 -6.59 -7.17
CA VAL A 125 -1.13 -6.28 -8.10
C VAL A 125 -1.45 -7.52 -8.94
N PHE A 126 -2.72 -7.94 -8.91
CA PHE A 126 -3.22 -9.04 -9.75
C PHE A 126 -3.50 -8.49 -11.16
N THR A 127 -2.71 -8.97 -12.12
CA THR A 127 -2.78 -8.60 -13.54
C THR A 127 -2.68 -9.85 -14.41
N ALA A 128 -2.93 -9.71 -15.71
CA ALA A 128 -2.72 -10.79 -16.68
C ALA A 128 -1.27 -11.32 -16.67
N ASN A 129 -0.29 -10.46 -16.40
CA ASN A 129 1.12 -10.86 -16.35
C ASN A 129 1.52 -11.60 -15.07
N SER A 130 0.74 -11.48 -13.99
CA SER A 130 1.05 -12.09 -12.68
C SER A 130 0.08 -13.19 -12.27
N GLU A 131 -1.04 -13.39 -12.97
CA GLU A 131 -2.13 -14.28 -12.56
C GLU A 131 -1.74 -15.76 -12.37
N ASP A 132 -0.70 -16.23 -13.08
CA ASP A 132 -0.21 -17.61 -12.96
C ASP A 132 0.84 -17.79 -11.86
N THR A 133 1.54 -16.75 -11.52
CA THR A 133 2.73 -16.81 -10.63
C THR A 133 2.50 -16.19 -9.26
N LEU A 134 1.48 -15.34 -9.14
CA LEU A 134 1.22 -14.56 -7.93
C LEU A 134 0.99 -15.43 -6.68
N LEU A 135 0.26 -16.54 -6.80
CA LEU A 135 0.06 -17.46 -5.68
C LEU A 135 1.40 -18.03 -5.15
N GLY A 136 2.32 -18.35 -6.05
CA GLY A 136 3.69 -18.75 -5.69
C GLY A 136 4.46 -17.65 -4.97
N THR A 137 4.31 -16.41 -5.44
CA THR A 137 4.90 -15.22 -4.82
C THR A 137 4.38 -15.03 -3.39
N LEU A 138 3.07 -15.13 -3.16
CA LEU A 138 2.48 -14.96 -1.82
C LEU A 138 2.96 -16.05 -0.85
N LYS A 139 3.04 -17.31 -1.30
CA LYS A 139 3.59 -18.42 -0.51
C LYS A 139 5.04 -18.18 -0.12
N TYR A 140 5.83 -17.66 -1.05
CA TYR A 140 7.23 -17.30 -0.78
C TYR A 140 7.32 -16.17 0.24
N LEU A 141 6.50 -15.12 0.10
CA LEU A 141 6.48 -13.98 1.03
C LEU A 141 6.09 -14.42 2.44
N GLU A 142 5.05 -15.24 2.59
CA GLU A 142 4.64 -15.78 3.89
C GLU A 142 5.77 -16.56 4.58
N LYS A 143 6.50 -17.37 3.80
CA LYS A 143 7.55 -18.23 4.33
C LYS A 143 8.83 -17.47 4.69
N ASN A 144 9.22 -16.47 3.91
CA ASN A 144 10.54 -15.85 3.97
C ASN A 144 10.55 -14.45 4.59
N PHE A 145 9.38 -13.81 4.73
CA PHE A 145 9.24 -12.49 5.32
C PHE A 145 8.24 -12.53 6.48
N ASN A 146 8.42 -11.65 7.43
CA ASN A 146 7.50 -11.51 8.55
C ASN A 146 6.68 -10.22 8.39
N PHE A 147 5.97 -10.11 7.25
CA PHE A 147 5.04 -9.01 7.03
C PHE A 147 3.87 -9.07 8.00
N ASP A 148 3.43 -7.92 8.48
CA ASP A 148 2.22 -7.81 9.30
C ASP A 148 0.99 -8.19 8.49
N ASN A 149 0.90 -7.75 7.20
CA ASN A 149 -0.13 -8.16 6.27
C ASN A 149 0.46 -8.42 4.88
N ILE A 150 -0.14 -9.36 4.16
CA ILE A 150 0.11 -9.62 2.75
C ILE A 150 -1.21 -9.37 2.03
N SER A 151 -1.22 -8.48 1.04
CA SER A 151 -2.43 -8.07 0.35
C SER A 151 -2.29 -8.18 -1.16
N VAL A 152 -3.44 -8.34 -1.82
CA VAL A 152 -3.53 -8.36 -3.28
C VAL A 152 -4.55 -7.31 -3.73
N THR A 153 -4.14 -6.45 -4.64
CA THR A 153 -4.99 -5.45 -5.27
C THR A 153 -5.34 -5.89 -6.68
N TYR A 154 -6.61 -5.86 -7.05
CA TYR A 154 -7.05 -6.06 -8.43
C TYR A 154 -6.75 -4.81 -9.26
N ALA A 155 -6.11 -4.99 -10.43
CA ALA A 155 -5.84 -3.89 -11.35
C ALA A 155 -7.16 -3.28 -11.86
N ARG A 156 -7.37 -1.98 -11.62
CA ARG A 156 -8.63 -1.28 -11.91
C ARG A 156 -8.36 0.14 -12.40
N GLY A 157 -9.43 0.77 -12.92
CA GLY A 157 -9.37 2.14 -13.42
C GLY A 157 -8.72 2.23 -14.81
N ASN A 158 -8.23 3.42 -15.14
CA ASN A 158 -7.55 3.69 -16.40
C ASN A 158 -6.09 3.27 -16.29
N ILE A 159 -5.81 2.01 -16.57
CA ILE A 159 -4.43 1.52 -16.62
C ILE A 159 -3.85 1.80 -18.03
N PRO A 160 -2.56 2.19 -18.12
CA PRO A 160 -1.96 2.55 -19.41
C PRO A 160 -2.00 1.44 -20.45
N ASP A 161 -1.92 0.18 -20.00
CA ASP A 161 -2.03 -1.00 -20.87
C ASP A 161 -3.24 -1.84 -20.45
N GLU A 162 -4.32 -1.76 -21.23
CA GLU A 162 -5.54 -2.53 -21.02
C GLU A 162 -5.33 -4.06 -21.03
N ASN A 163 -4.26 -4.55 -21.68
CA ASN A 163 -3.92 -5.97 -21.68
C ASN A 163 -3.49 -6.49 -20.29
N LEU A 164 -3.18 -5.59 -19.38
CA LEU A 164 -2.90 -5.96 -17.98
C LEU A 164 -4.16 -6.31 -17.18
N LYS A 165 -5.34 -5.92 -17.65
CA LYS A 165 -6.61 -6.36 -17.04
C LYS A 165 -6.83 -7.84 -17.32
N THR A 166 -7.16 -8.58 -16.29
CA THR A 166 -7.46 -10.01 -16.40
C THR A 166 -8.90 -10.29 -16.03
N LEU A 167 -9.52 -11.24 -16.73
CA LEU A 167 -10.83 -11.80 -16.42
C LEU A 167 -10.74 -13.14 -15.68
N ALA A 168 -9.57 -13.51 -15.19
CA ALA A 168 -9.31 -14.79 -14.51
C ALA A 168 -9.92 -14.84 -13.09
N LYS A 169 -11.24 -14.68 -12.98
CA LYS A 169 -12.00 -14.66 -11.71
C LYS A 169 -11.66 -15.83 -10.80
N LYS A 170 -11.55 -17.05 -11.35
CA LYS A 170 -11.23 -18.25 -10.54
C LYS A 170 -9.86 -18.13 -9.86
N LYS A 171 -8.84 -17.67 -10.59
CA LYS A 171 -7.49 -17.44 -10.05
C LYS A 171 -7.50 -16.34 -8.98
N TYR A 172 -8.24 -15.26 -9.23
CA TYR A 172 -8.40 -14.18 -8.25
C TYR A 172 -9.03 -14.68 -6.95
N ILE A 173 -10.07 -15.53 -7.03
CA ILE A 173 -10.71 -16.14 -5.86
C ILE A 173 -9.71 -17.05 -5.12
N GLU A 174 -9.01 -17.96 -5.82
CA GLU A 174 -8.01 -18.85 -5.22
C GLU A 174 -6.91 -18.07 -4.47
N ILE A 175 -6.42 -17.01 -5.07
CA ILE A 175 -5.41 -16.13 -4.47
C ILE A 175 -5.95 -15.47 -3.19
N ASN A 176 -7.19 -14.97 -3.22
CA ASN A 176 -7.79 -14.33 -2.05
C ASN A 176 -8.15 -15.31 -0.94
N ASP A 177 -8.57 -16.53 -1.28
CA ASP A 177 -8.79 -17.62 -0.31
C ASP A 177 -7.48 -17.95 0.41
N TYR A 178 -6.36 -17.95 -0.32
CA TYR A 178 -5.04 -18.12 0.28
C TYR A 178 -4.68 -16.96 1.21
N VAL A 179 -4.88 -15.71 0.78
CA VAL A 179 -4.65 -14.53 1.64
C VAL A 179 -5.49 -14.59 2.91
N ASP A 180 -6.77 -14.97 2.80
CA ASP A 180 -7.64 -15.16 3.96
C ASP A 180 -7.14 -16.27 4.91
N SER A 181 -6.54 -17.33 4.35
CA SER A 181 -5.95 -18.39 5.16
C SER A 181 -4.74 -17.93 5.97
N ILE A 182 -3.86 -17.12 5.37
CA ILE A 182 -2.71 -16.50 6.06
C ILE A 182 -3.20 -15.62 7.22
N GLU A 183 -4.20 -14.77 6.95
CA GLU A 183 -4.74 -13.87 7.96
C GLU A 183 -5.40 -14.62 9.13
N ARG A 184 -6.04 -15.77 8.88
CA ARG A 184 -6.64 -16.62 9.91
C ARG A 184 -5.63 -17.30 10.82
N ASN A 185 -4.47 -17.65 10.29
CA ASN A 185 -3.41 -18.33 11.03
C ASN A 185 -2.60 -17.38 11.93
N LYS A 186 -2.74 -16.07 11.77
CA LYS A 186 -2.11 -15.10 12.68
C LYS A 186 -2.96 -14.93 13.92
N GLU A 187 -2.46 -15.33 15.10
CA GLU A 187 -3.11 -15.07 16.37
C GLU A 187 -3.40 -13.59 16.55
N GLY A 188 -4.67 -13.23 16.64
CA GLY A 188 -5.11 -11.85 16.57
C GLY A 188 -5.87 -11.38 17.81
N ARG A 189 -5.61 -10.14 18.20
CA ARG A 189 -6.45 -9.37 19.11
C ARG A 189 -7.82 -9.14 18.49
N ILE A 190 -8.86 -8.81 19.28
CA ILE A 190 -10.25 -8.56 18.82
C ILE A 190 -10.29 -7.61 17.60
N PHE A 191 -9.45 -6.59 17.58
CA PHE A 191 -9.36 -5.63 16.48
C PHE A 191 -8.91 -6.26 15.16
N SER A 192 -8.03 -7.27 15.18
CA SER A 192 -7.60 -7.97 13.97
C SER A 192 -8.72 -8.81 13.37
N ASN A 193 -9.66 -9.32 14.18
CA ASN A 193 -10.83 -10.05 13.67
C ASN A 193 -11.81 -9.12 12.93
N ILE A 194 -11.98 -7.89 13.42
CA ILE A 194 -12.82 -6.88 12.76
C ILE A 194 -12.17 -6.49 11.42
N MET A 195 -10.87 -6.24 11.40
CA MET A 195 -10.16 -5.89 10.15
C MET A 195 -10.19 -7.03 9.13
N ARG A 196 -10.06 -8.28 9.58
CA ARG A 196 -10.24 -9.45 8.69
C ARG A 196 -11.63 -9.49 8.07
N GLY A 197 -12.68 -9.25 8.86
CA GLY A 197 -14.04 -9.17 8.34
C GLY A 197 -14.20 -8.07 7.29
N ILE A 198 -13.63 -6.89 7.52
CA ILE A 198 -13.65 -5.78 6.56
C ILE A 198 -12.89 -6.17 5.28
N ASN A 199 -11.71 -6.78 5.40
CA ASN A 199 -10.91 -7.21 4.25
C ASN A 199 -11.65 -8.28 3.41
N SER A 200 -12.29 -9.25 4.06
CA SER A 200 -13.10 -10.28 3.38
C SER A 200 -14.28 -9.67 2.61
N ILE A 201 -15.02 -8.75 3.22
CA ILE A 201 -16.11 -8.02 2.55
C ILE A 201 -15.58 -7.19 1.38
N THR A 202 -14.43 -6.54 1.55
CA THR A 202 -13.81 -5.75 0.49
C THR A 202 -13.45 -6.62 -0.72
N ARG A 203 -12.86 -7.80 -0.49
CA ARG A 203 -12.53 -8.77 -1.55
C ARG A 203 -13.78 -9.28 -2.28
N GLU A 204 -14.83 -9.60 -1.53
CA GLU A 204 -16.12 -9.99 -2.12
C GLU A 204 -16.72 -8.86 -2.99
N ASN A 205 -16.62 -7.63 -2.52
CA ASN A 205 -17.09 -6.47 -3.28
C ASN A 205 -16.26 -6.25 -4.56
N VAL A 206 -14.94 -6.47 -4.53
CA VAL A 206 -14.10 -6.43 -5.74
C VAL A 206 -14.55 -7.48 -6.76
N ILE A 207 -14.91 -8.69 -6.32
CA ILE A 207 -15.44 -9.73 -7.20
C ILE A 207 -16.76 -9.28 -7.84
N LYS A 208 -17.69 -8.75 -7.06
CA LYS A 208 -18.99 -8.28 -7.55
C LYS A 208 -18.86 -7.13 -8.54
N VAL A 209 -18.00 -6.15 -8.24
CA VAL A 209 -17.81 -4.97 -9.09
C VAL A 209 -16.92 -5.28 -10.28
N GLY A 210 -15.75 -5.93 -10.05
CA GLY A 210 -14.72 -6.10 -11.08
C GLY A 210 -15.02 -7.22 -12.09
N PHE A 211 -15.75 -8.27 -11.67
CA PHE A 211 -16.01 -9.44 -12.52
C PHE A 211 -17.49 -9.66 -12.84
N GLU A 212 -18.42 -9.10 -12.07
CA GLU A 212 -19.86 -9.33 -12.24
C GLU A 212 -20.64 -8.06 -12.61
N ASP A 213 -19.94 -6.92 -12.72
CA ASP A 213 -20.51 -5.59 -13.04
C ASP A 213 -21.70 -5.22 -12.14
N LYS A 214 -21.62 -5.59 -10.85
CA LYS A 214 -22.69 -5.33 -9.88
C LYS A 214 -22.39 -4.09 -9.05
N PHE A 215 -23.38 -3.22 -8.94
CA PHE A 215 -23.32 -2.15 -7.95
C PHE A 215 -23.47 -2.71 -6.53
N VAL A 216 -22.54 -2.35 -5.63
CA VAL A 216 -22.52 -2.90 -4.26
C VAL A 216 -22.81 -1.85 -3.21
N ASN A 217 -22.13 -0.69 -3.27
CA ASN A 217 -22.24 0.34 -2.25
C ASN A 217 -22.28 1.76 -2.85
N PRO A 218 -22.97 2.72 -2.21
CA PRO A 218 -22.85 4.12 -2.57
C PRO A 218 -21.40 4.59 -2.47
N CYS A 219 -20.92 5.28 -3.50
CA CYS A 219 -19.59 5.85 -3.52
C CYS A 219 -19.47 6.99 -2.50
N VAL A 220 -18.39 6.98 -1.70
CA VAL A 220 -18.06 8.02 -0.72
C VAL A 220 -16.96 8.97 -1.19
N ALA A 221 -16.51 8.80 -2.45
CA ALA A 221 -15.51 9.67 -3.08
C ALA A 221 -16.01 11.14 -3.08
N GLY A 222 -15.10 12.08 -2.84
CA GLY A 222 -15.42 13.49 -2.69
C GLY A 222 -16.13 13.89 -1.40
N LYS A 223 -16.62 12.92 -0.59
CA LYS A 223 -17.26 13.19 0.71
C LYS A 223 -16.38 12.85 1.89
N LYS A 224 -15.70 11.69 1.83
CA LYS A 224 -14.85 11.19 2.91
C LYS A 224 -13.44 10.88 2.44
N ILE A 225 -13.22 10.83 1.14
CA ILE A 225 -11.95 10.56 0.49
C ILE A 225 -11.74 11.62 -0.57
N VAL A 226 -10.55 12.18 -0.62
CA VAL A 226 -10.08 13.05 -1.69
C VAL A 226 -8.66 12.66 -2.07
N VAL A 227 -8.31 12.87 -3.33
CA VAL A 227 -6.96 12.69 -3.86
C VAL A 227 -6.44 14.05 -4.28
N ILE A 228 -5.21 14.36 -3.95
CA ILE A 228 -4.51 15.57 -4.36
C ILE A 228 -3.32 15.13 -5.20
N SER A 229 -3.26 15.58 -6.46
CA SER A 229 -2.17 15.27 -7.38
C SER A 229 -0.88 16.01 -7.02
N GLU A 230 0.20 15.66 -7.70
CA GLU A 230 1.48 16.35 -7.61
C GLU A 230 1.44 17.79 -8.13
N THR A 231 0.45 18.12 -8.97
CA THR A 231 0.19 19.47 -9.48
C THR A 231 -0.69 20.30 -8.54
N GLY A 232 -1.34 19.66 -7.55
CA GLY A 232 -2.23 20.31 -6.59
C GLY A 232 -3.71 20.22 -6.98
N ASP A 233 -4.03 19.51 -8.07
CA ASP A 233 -5.42 19.26 -8.46
C ASP A 233 -6.11 18.32 -7.46
N VAL A 234 -7.39 18.60 -7.18
CA VAL A 234 -8.17 17.84 -6.20
C VAL A 234 -9.22 16.99 -6.91
N PHE A 235 -9.13 15.69 -6.73
CA PHE A 235 -10.04 14.70 -7.30
C PHE A 235 -10.84 13.98 -6.22
N PRO A 236 -12.06 13.52 -6.51
CA PRO A 236 -12.84 12.74 -5.56
C PRO A 236 -12.25 11.37 -5.26
N CYS A 237 -11.51 10.78 -6.21
CA CYS A 237 -10.74 9.54 -6.04
C CYS A 237 -9.69 9.40 -7.16
N GLU A 238 -8.80 8.41 -7.01
CA GLU A 238 -7.72 8.11 -7.96
C GLU A 238 -8.20 7.64 -9.36
N ILE A 239 -9.46 7.16 -9.46
CA ILE A 239 -10.02 6.64 -10.72
C ILE A 239 -10.70 7.77 -11.54
N LEU A 240 -11.08 8.85 -10.89
CA LEU A 240 -11.80 9.98 -11.50
C LEU A 240 -10.90 11.20 -11.69
N GLY A 241 -9.58 11.02 -11.62
CA GLY A 241 -8.57 12.02 -11.89
C GLY A 241 -7.97 11.94 -13.27
#